data_45660e3c8e88bd6f9faa5e450de4f860
#
_entry.id   45660e3c8e88bd6f9faa5e450de4f860
#
_cell.length_a   1.000
_cell.length_b   1.000
_cell.length_c   1.000
_cell.angle_alpha   90.00
_cell.angle_beta   90.00
_cell.angle_gamma   90.00
#
_symmetry.space_group_name_H-M   'P 1'
#
loop_
_entity.id
_entity.type
_entity.pdbx_description
1 polymer ?
#
loop_
_entity_poly.entity_id
_entity_poly.type
_entity_poly.pdbx_seq_one_letter_code
_entity_poly.pdbx_strand_id
1 'polypeptide(L)'
;MPKALPVIDMTTPLCCPPVAAGPVGDEAALHVALRLKALADPVRVKLMSLLLASPEDGRNGGELADAVGLSESTVSHHLGQLRKAGLVNSERQGMSVIHRVHRDALAALCVVLDPNCCR
;
A
#
# COMPACT_ATOMS: atom_id res chain seq x y z
N MET A 1 -5.81 28.99 -14.17
CA MET A 1 -4.67 28.60 -13.36
C MET A 1 -4.88 27.21 -12.76
N PRO A 2 -3.99 26.28 -13.03
CA PRO A 2 -4.13 24.98 -12.41
C PRO A 2 -3.98 25.11 -10.89
N LYS A 3 -4.87 24.48 -10.15
CA LYS A 3 -4.75 24.35 -8.72
C LYS A 3 -3.50 23.52 -8.40
N ALA A 4 -2.68 23.99 -7.49
CA ALA A 4 -1.63 23.14 -6.95
C ALA A 4 -2.27 21.95 -6.26
N LEU A 5 -1.77 20.74 -6.58
CA LEU A 5 -2.24 19.54 -5.90
C LEU A 5 -1.74 19.57 -4.46
N PRO A 6 -2.60 19.23 -3.50
CA PRO A 6 -2.15 19.15 -2.11
C PRO A 6 -1.10 18.04 -1.95
N VAL A 7 -0.11 18.32 -1.12
CA VAL A 7 0.85 17.30 -0.71
C VAL A 7 0.18 16.47 0.38
N ILE A 8 0.05 15.18 0.15
CA ILE A 8 -0.58 14.27 1.09
C ILE A 8 0.47 13.35 1.69
N ASP A 9 0.57 13.35 3.00
CA ASP A 9 1.40 12.43 3.74
C ASP A 9 0.66 11.10 3.88
N MET A 10 1.17 10.05 3.23
CA MET A 10 0.61 8.71 3.32
C MET A 10 1.43 7.78 4.22
N THR A 11 2.36 8.34 5.01
CA THR A 11 3.20 7.55 5.91
C THR A 11 2.44 7.08 7.15
N THR A 12 1.38 7.78 7.53
CA THR A 12 0.52 7.40 8.64
C THR A 12 -0.74 6.72 8.14
N PRO A 13 -1.30 5.75 8.90
CA PRO A 13 -2.59 5.13 8.55
C PRO A 13 -3.70 6.17 8.44
N LEU A 14 -4.69 5.85 7.61
CA LEU A 14 -5.87 6.72 7.43
C LEU A 14 -6.60 6.92 8.76
N CYS A 15 -7.01 8.17 8.99
CA CYS A 15 -7.87 8.55 10.10
C CYS A 15 -9.05 9.35 9.55
N CYS A 16 -9.90 8.67 8.79
CA CYS A 16 -11.07 9.27 8.16
C CYS A 16 -12.33 8.54 8.60
N PRO A 17 -13.49 9.24 8.60
CA PRO A 17 -14.75 8.54 8.79
C PRO A 17 -14.94 7.47 7.70
N PRO A 18 -15.55 6.31 8.02
CA PRO A 18 -15.82 5.28 7.02
C PRO A 18 -16.67 5.79 5.87
N VAL A 19 -16.31 5.40 4.65
CA VAL A 19 -17.08 5.77 3.44
C VAL A 19 -18.51 5.26 3.55
N ALA A 20 -18.68 4.07 4.10
CA ALA A 20 -20.01 3.47 4.28
C ALA A 20 -20.88 4.19 5.33
N ALA A 21 -20.31 5.03 6.18
CA ALA A 21 -21.04 5.76 7.21
C ALA A 21 -21.73 7.03 6.70
N GLY A 22 -21.45 7.47 5.49
CA GLY A 22 -22.07 8.67 4.91
C GLY A 22 -21.16 9.38 3.91
N PRO A 23 -21.60 10.54 3.39
CA PRO A 23 -20.81 11.31 2.44
C PRO A 23 -19.45 11.72 3.03
N VAL A 24 -18.41 11.63 2.22
CA VAL A 24 -17.05 12.03 2.61
C VAL A 24 -16.67 13.33 1.93
N GLY A 25 -15.83 14.12 2.60
CA GLY A 25 -15.29 15.35 2.04
C GLY A 25 -14.21 15.08 0.99
N ASP A 26 -13.81 16.15 0.28
CA ASP A 26 -12.85 16.05 -0.83
C ASP A 26 -11.48 15.53 -0.36
N GLU A 27 -11.01 15.99 0.79
CA GLU A 27 -9.72 15.59 1.34
C GLU A 27 -9.71 14.09 1.70
N ALA A 28 -10.73 13.63 2.42
CA ALA A 28 -10.86 12.22 2.78
C ALA A 28 -10.98 11.36 1.53
N ALA A 29 -11.75 11.77 0.55
CA ALA A 29 -11.88 11.06 -0.72
C ALA A 29 -10.54 10.93 -1.44
N LEU A 30 -9.72 11.99 -1.44
CA LEU A 30 -8.41 11.98 -2.06
C LEU A 30 -7.45 11.03 -1.33
N HIS A 31 -7.43 11.04 0.00
CA HIS A 31 -6.61 10.11 0.80
C HIS A 31 -6.93 8.66 0.49
N VAL A 32 -8.22 8.33 0.43
CA VAL A 32 -8.66 6.97 0.11
C VAL A 32 -8.31 6.60 -1.32
N ALA A 33 -8.59 7.50 -2.26
CA ALA A 33 -8.37 7.25 -3.70
C ALA A 33 -6.91 7.00 -4.02
N LEU A 34 -5.96 7.75 -3.43
CA LEU A 34 -4.53 7.57 -3.68
C LEU A 34 -4.03 6.20 -3.21
N ARG A 35 -4.54 5.70 -2.10
CA ARG A 35 -4.19 4.38 -1.60
C ARG A 35 -4.78 3.27 -2.46
N LEU A 36 -6.04 3.41 -2.85
CA LEU A 36 -6.68 2.47 -3.77
C LEU A 36 -6.01 2.45 -5.14
N LYS A 37 -5.59 3.62 -5.62
CA LYS A 37 -4.87 3.72 -6.90
C LYS A 37 -3.55 2.94 -6.85
N ALA A 38 -2.84 2.98 -5.72
CA ALA A 38 -1.61 2.21 -5.56
C ALA A 38 -1.86 0.71 -5.60
N LEU A 39 -3.03 0.24 -5.21
CA LEU A 39 -3.42 -1.17 -5.24
C LEU A 39 -4.09 -1.59 -6.55
N ALA A 40 -4.48 -0.65 -7.40
CA ALA A 40 -5.25 -0.93 -8.61
C ALA A 40 -4.36 -1.42 -9.77
N ASP A 41 -3.55 -2.44 -9.50
CA ASP A 41 -2.67 -3.09 -10.45
C ASP A 41 -2.54 -4.56 -10.05
N PRO A 42 -2.75 -5.51 -11.01
CA PRO A 42 -2.72 -6.93 -10.67
C PRO A 42 -1.41 -7.40 -10.04
N VAL A 43 -0.28 -6.87 -10.49
CA VAL A 43 1.03 -7.22 -9.94
C VAL A 43 1.14 -6.74 -8.50
N ARG A 44 0.66 -5.54 -8.20
CA ARG A 44 0.71 -4.99 -6.85
C ARG A 44 -0.18 -5.76 -5.88
N VAL A 45 -1.36 -6.16 -6.33
CA VAL A 45 -2.24 -7.05 -5.52
C VAL A 45 -1.54 -8.36 -5.23
N LYS A 46 -0.90 -8.95 -6.24
CA LYS A 46 -0.15 -10.20 -6.07
C LYS A 46 1.02 -10.04 -5.10
N LEU A 47 1.77 -8.93 -5.23
CA LEU A 47 2.87 -8.62 -4.30
C LEU A 47 2.37 -8.48 -2.86
N MET A 48 1.25 -7.79 -2.66
CA MET A 48 0.65 -7.67 -1.33
C MET A 48 0.28 -9.04 -0.76
N SER A 49 -0.29 -9.92 -1.57
CA SER A 49 -0.66 -11.27 -1.12
C SER A 49 0.56 -12.09 -0.71
N LEU A 50 1.66 -11.98 -1.45
CA LEU A 50 2.91 -12.67 -1.14
C LEU A 50 3.52 -12.14 0.17
N LEU A 51 3.51 -10.83 0.37
CA LEU A 51 4.03 -10.21 1.58
C LEU A 51 3.16 -10.55 2.80
N LEU A 52 1.85 -10.61 2.63
CA LEU A 52 0.93 -11.01 3.70
C LEU A 52 1.13 -12.47 4.13
N ALA A 53 1.59 -13.32 3.22
CA ALA A 53 1.90 -14.71 3.53
C ALA A 53 3.18 -14.87 4.37
N SER A 54 4.03 -13.84 4.44
CA SER A 54 5.27 -13.86 5.22
C SER A 54 5.39 -12.56 6.03
N PRO A 55 4.46 -12.31 6.96
CA PRO A 55 4.34 -10.97 7.57
C PRO A 55 5.52 -10.59 8.46
N GLU A 56 6.14 -11.55 9.15
CA GLU A 56 7.24 -11.27 10.08
C GLU A 56 8.60 -11.25 9.39
N ASP A 57 8.87 -12.24 8.56
CA ASP A 57 10.15 -12.39 7.87
C ASP A 57 10.29 -11.40 6.72
N GLY A 58 9.18 -11.06 6.08
CA GLY A 58 9.21 -10.27 4.85
C GLY A 58 9.81 -11.03 3.69
N ARG A 59 10.04 -10.33 2.59
CA ARG A 59 10.68 -10.91 1.41
C ARG A 59 11.57 -9.87 0.73
N ASN A 60 12.66 -10.33 0.13
CA ASN A 60 13.50 -9.45 -0.67
C ASN A 60 12.96 -9.30 -2.10
N GLY A 61 13.50 -8.32 -2.83
CA GLY A 61 13.04 -8.03 -4.19
C GLY A 61 13.26 -9.18 -5.18
N GLY A 62 14.34 -9.94 -5.02
CA GLY A 62 14.63 -11.09 -5.88
C GLY A 62 13.62 -12.20 -5.73
N GLU A 63 13.24 -12.53 -4.49
CA GLU A 63 12.21 -13.54 -4.21
C GLU A 63 10.86 -13.13 -4.79
N LEU A 64 10.51 -11.85 -4.65
CA LEU A 64 9.26 -11.34 -5.17
C LEU A 64 9.25 -11.33 -6.71
N ALA A 65 10.36 -10.93 -7.33
CA ALA A 65 10.51 -10.93 -8.77
C ALA A 65 10.36 -12.34 -9.35
N ASP A 66 10.99 -13.33 -8.73
CA ASP A 66 10.88 -14.72 -9.14
C ASP A 66 9.43 -15.22 -9.01
N ALA A 67 8.76 -14.86 -7.93
CA ALA A 67 7.39 -15.31 -7.67
C ALA A 67 6.38 -14.73 -8.67
N VAL A 68 6.58 -13.50 -9.14
CA VAL A 68 5.66 -12.87 -10.10
C VAL A 68 6.12 -12.99 -11.56
N GLY A 69 7.33 -13.49 -11.78
CA GLY A 69 7.87 -13.69 -13.13
C GLY A 69 8.24 -12.39 -13.85
N LEU A 70 8.69 -11.38 -13.10
CA LEU A 70 9.11 -10.08 -13.64
C LEU A 70 10.54 -9.76 -13.22
N SER A 71 11.14 -8.75 -13.85
CA SER A 71 12.46 -8.30 -13.46
C SER A 71 12.45 -7.63 -12.08
N GLU A 72 13.59 -7.64 -11.40
CA GLU A 72 13.72 -6.96 -10.11
C GLU A 72 13.46 -5.46 -10.23
N SER A 73 13.86 -4.83 -11.34
CA SER A 73 13.64 -3.39 -11.54
C SER A 73 12.14 -3.07 -11.67
N THR A 74 11.38 -3.91 -12.36
CA THR A 74 9.93 -3.75 -12.49
C THR A 74 9.25 -3.93 -11.13
N VAL A 75 9.62 -4.97 -10.39
CA VAL A 75 9.09 -5.23 -9.04
C VAL A 75 9.45 -4.09 -8.09
N SER A 76 10.68 -3.60 -8.17
CA SER A 76 11.13 -2.46 -7.36
C SER A 76 10.28 -1.22 -7.61
N HIS A 77 9.90 -0.96 -8.86
CA HIS A 77 9.00 0.14 -9.20
C HIS A 77 7.63 -0.03 -8.52
N HIS A 78 7.05 -1.22 -8.63
CA HIS A 78 5.76 -1.50 -7.98
C HIS A 78 5.83 -1.38 -6.46
N LEU A 79 6.89 -1.93 -5.85
CA LEU A 79 7.09 -1.82 -4.40
C LEU A 79 7.27 -0.36 -3.98
N GLY A 80 7.95 0.44 -4.81
CA GLY A 80 8.09 1.88 -4.58
C GLY A 80 6.75 2.61 -4.54
N GLN A 81 5.82 2.25 -5.42
CA GLN A 81 4.48 2.82 -5.43
C GLN A 81 3.68 2.41 -4.19
N LEU A 82 3.78 1.14 -3.78
CA LEU A 82 3.13 0.65 -2.56
C LEU A 82 3.72 1.33 -1.31
N ARG A 83 5.03 1.54 -1.29
CA ARG A 83 5.71 2.22 -0.19
C ARG A 83 5.29 3.68 -0.09
N LYS A 84 5.19 4.39 -1.22
CA LYS A 84 4.71 5.78 -1.25
C LYS A 84 3.28 5.91 -0.74
N ALA A 85 2.46 4.90 -0.95
CA ALA A 85 1.10 4.85 -0.44
C ALA A 85 1.03 4.42 1.03
N GLY A 86 2.17 4.15 1.67
CA GLY A 86 2.23 3.75 3.07
C GLY A 86 1.82 2.31 3.34
N LEU A 87 1.67 1.47 2.31
CA LEU A 87 1.16 0.11 2.43
C LEU A 87 2.27 -0.93 2.62
N VAL A 88 3.49 -0.58 2.27
CA VAL A 88 4.67 -1.45 2.39
C VAL A 88 5.80 -0.68 3.07
N ASN A 89 6.49 -1.35 3.98
CA ASN A 89 7.72 -0.87 4.59
C ASN A 89 8.90 -1.65 4.00
N SER A 90 10.02 -0.96 3.84
CA SER A 90 11.24 -1.58 3.33
C SER A 90 12.38 -1.30 4.29
N GLU A 91 13.17 -2.31 4.59
CA GLU A 91 14.28 -2.24 5.53
C GLU A 91 15.53 -2.86 4.92
N ARG A 92 16.64 -2.14 5.00
CA ARG A 92 17.91 -2.65 4.49
C ARG A 92 18.52 -3.60 5.53
N GLN A 93 18.82 -4.82 5.10
CA GLN A 93 19.50 -5.84 5.90
C GLN A 93 20.72 -6.32 5.12
N GLY A 94 21.90 -5.80 5.47
CA GLY A 94 23.13 -6.10 4.74
C GLY A 94 23.06 -5.62 3.30
N MET A 95 23.22 -6.54 2.35
CA MET A 95 23.16 -6.27 0.91
C MET A 95 21.73 -6.36 0.35
N SER A 96 20.78 -6.78 1.17
CA SER A 96 19.40 -7.00 0.74
C SER A 96 18.48 -5.92 1.31
N VAL A 97 17.36 -5.71 0.62
CA VAL A 97 16.25 -4.90 1.12
C VAL A 97 15.08 -5.83 1.36
N ILE A 98 14.57 -5.84 2.57
CA ILE A 98 13.43 -6.68 2.97
C ILE A 98 12.16 -5.83 2.98
N HIS A 99 11.13 -6.32 2.33
CA HIS A 99 9.84 -5.66 2.21
C HIS A 99 8.81 -6.37 3.07
N ARG A 100 7.98 -5.60 3.78
CA ARG A 100 6.88 -6.11 4.61
C ARG A 100 5.65 -5.27 4.40
N VAL A 101 4.48 -5.86 4.55
CA VAL A 101 3.23 -5.10 4.57
C VAL A 101 3.17 -4.24 5.83
N HIS A 102 2.78 -3.00 5.67
CA HIS A 102 2.40 -2.15 6.80
C HIS A 102 0.95 -2.48 7.18
N ARG A 103 0.79 -3.45 8.08
CA ARG A 103 -0.52 -4.04 8.37
C ARG A 103 -1.53 -3.03 8.92
N ASP A 104 -1.08 -2.12 9.79
CA ASP A 104 -1.97 -1.10 10.35
C ASP A 104 -2.53 -0.17 9.27
N ALA A 105 -1.69 0.19 8.28
CA ALA A 105 -2.12 1.03 7.16
C ALA A 105 -3.14 0.29 6.27
N LEU A 106 -2.90 -0.99 6.01
CA LEU A 106 -3.82 -1.80 5.22
C LEU A 106 -5.15 -1.99 5.95
N ALA A 107 -5.11 -2.31 7.24
CA ALA A 107 -6.29 -2.46 8.07
C ALA A 107 -7.09 -1.15 8.14
N ALA A 108 -6.42 -0.01 8.28
CA ALA A 108 -7.05 1.30 8.31
C ALA A 108 -7.78 1.61 6.99
N LEU A 109 -7.19 1.26 5.86
CA LEU A 109 -7.83 1.42 4.55
C LEU A 109 -9.10 0.56 4.44
N CYS A 110 -9.01 -0.68 4.89
CA CYS A 110 -10.15 -1.61 4.90
C CYS A 110 -11.31 -1.06 5.73
N VAL A 111 -11.03 -0.59 6.94
CA VAL A 111 -12.04 -0.04 7.87
C VAL A 111 -12.64 1.26 7.32
N VAL A 112 -11.85 2.08 6.63
CA VAL A 112 -12.36 3.32 5.99
C VAL A 112 -13.37 3.00 4.90
N LEU A 113 -13.17 1.91 4.15
CA LEU A 113 -14.11 1.50 3.10
C LEU A 113 -15.40 0.96 3.73
N ASP A 114 -15.27 0.06 4.67
CA ASP A 114 -16.41 -0.52 5.39
C ASP A 114 -15.91 -1.05 6.74
N PRO A 115 -16.40 -0.52 7.87
CA PRO A 115 -15.96 -0.98 9.18
C PRO A 115 -16.25 -2.46 9.46
N ASN A 116 -17.10 -3.09 8.67
CA ASN A 116 -17.42 -4.51 8.81
C ASN A 116 -16.61 -5.43 7.88
N CYS A 117 -15.79 -4.87 6.99
CA CYS A 117 -15.16 -5.65 5.93
C CYS A 117 -14.12 -6.65 6.42
N CYS A 118 -13.50 -6.43 7.56
CA CYS A 118 -12.43 -7.27 8.11
C CYS A 118 -12.85 -8.05 9.37
N ARG A 119 -14.08 -8.38 9.47
CA ARG A 119 -14.60 -9.18 10.58
C ARG A 119 -14.62 -10.67 10.26
#